data_aa4be87338afa19ae7a2882bdd44ed0a
#
_entry.id   aa4be87338afa19ae7a2882bdd44ed0a
#
_cell.length_a   1.000
_cell.length_b   1.000
_cell.length_c   1.000
_cell.angle_alpha   90.00
_cell.angle_beta   90.00
_cell.angle_gamma   90.00
#
_symmetry.space_group_name_H-M   'P 1'
#
loop_
_entity.id
_entity.type
_entity.pdbx_description
1 polymer ?
#
loop_
_entity_poly.entity_id
_entity_poly.type
_entity_poly.pdbx_seq_one_letter_code
_entity_poly.pdbx_strand_id
1 'polypeptide(L)'
;RINTSHAAYLVNRLNAEGLTLLKNDNDILPVRALARKKIAALAIGESEGNPFQTMLNRYDSVACFQISRTSSPAEIARVYKQLNTYDLILCSVHTVRIPENDAFRKLTAAKPVVLTFFTLPYYCKEYAASINNAKGMLVGYENTDAAQTYAAQLIFGGIAGKGKLSVTIPDLYFAGSGRATEPVRLGYQEPE
;
A
#
# COMPACT_ATOMS: atom_id res chain seq x y z
N ARG A 1 -11.69 -15.84 27.96
CA ARG A 1 -10.83 -16.08 26.77
C ARG A 1 -11.44 -15.33 25.60
N ILE A 2 -10.84 -14.20 25.22
CA ILE A 2 -11.37 -13.29 24.19
C ILE A 2 -10.82 -13.65 22.78
N ASN A 3 -9.95 -14.64 22.69
CA ASN A 3 -9.31 -15.06 21.42
C ASN A 3 -9.95 -16.37 20.91
N THR A 4 -11.11 -16.23 20.28
CA THR A 4 -11.75 -17.32 19.55
C THR A 4 -11.48 -17.15 18.05
N SER A 5 -11.50 -18.23 17.26
CA SER A 5 -11.43 -18.19 15.79
C SER A 5 -12.45 -17.19 15.20
N HIS A 6 -13.63 -17.09 15.82
CA HIS A 6 -14.65 -16.12 15.44
C HIS A 6 -14.22 -14.66 15.67
N ALA A 7 -13.52 -14.35 16.77
CA ALA A 7 -13.00 -13.00 17.02
C ALA A 7 -11.90 -12.63 15.99
N ALA A 8 -11.01 -13.58 15.66
CA ALA A 8 -10.00 -13.38 14.62
C ALA A 8 -10.64 -13.13 13.24
N TYR A 9 -11.67 -13.92 12.89
CA TYR A 9 -12.44 -13.72 11.67
C TYR A 9 -13.07 -12.33 11.59
N LEU A 10 -13.70 -11.85 12.68
CA LEU A 10 -14.31 -10.53 12.72
C LEU A 10 -13.26 -9.41 12.57
N VAL A 11 -12.12 -9.53 13.25
CA VAL A 11 -11.01 -8.57 13.11
C VAL A 11 -10.48 -8.53 11.68
N ASN A 12 -10.27 -9.68 11.07
CA ASN A 12 -9.83 -9.80 9.69
C ASN A 12 -10.82 -9.15 8.72
N ARG A 13 -12.10 -9.41 8.91
CA ARG A 13 -13.16 -8.80 8.10
C ARG A 13 -13.23 -7.29 8.27
N LEU A 14 -13.11 -6.78 9.49
CA LEU A 14 -13.07 -5.34 9.77
C LEU A 14 -11.85 -4.68 9.09
N ASN A 15 -10.68 -5.30 9.13
CA ASN A 15 -9.51 -4.81 8.42
C ASN A 15 -9.73 -4.75 6.91
N ALA A 16 -10.31 -5.79 6.31
CA ALA A 16 -10.59 -5.82 4.88
C ALA A 16 -11.62 -4.75 4.47
N GLU A 17 -12.71 -4.60 5.24
CA GLU A 17 -13.76 -3.62 4.99
C GLU A 17 -13.33 -2.18 5.29
N GLY A 18 -12.38 -1.99 6.21
CA GLY A 18 -11.84 -0.68 6.60
C GLY A 18 -10.85 -0.09 5.60
N LEU A 19 -10.19 -0.92 4.78
CA LEU A 19 -9.24 -0.43 3.77
C LEU A 19 -9.88 0.60 2.85
N THR A 20 -9.28 1.77 2.78
CA THR A 20 -9.83 2.89 2.02
C THR A 20 -8.97 3.24 0.83
N LEU A 21 -9.50 3.07 -0.38
CA LEU A 21 -8.89 3.53 -1.62
C LEU A 21 -9.29 4.99 -1.87
N LEU A 22 -8.35 5.91 -1.75
CA LEU A 22 -8.60 7.35 -1.91
C LEU A 22 -8.33 7.86 -3.33
N LYS A 23 -7.31 7.30 -3.99
CA LYS A 23 -6.93 7.68 -5.35
C LYS A 23 -6.78 6.43 -6.22
N ASN A 24 -7.29 6.50 -7.45
CA ASN A 24 -7.22 5.43 -8.43
C ASN A 24 -7.25 6.02 -9.85
N ASP A 25 -6.13 6.63 -10.24
CA ASP A 25 -6.02 7.29 -11.54
C ASP A 25 -5.96 6.24 -12.66
N ASN A 26 -6.82 6.43 -13.67
CA ASN A 26 -6.94 5.53 -14.83
C ASN A 26 -7.22 4.07 -14.45
N ASP A 27 -7.93 3.83 -13.36
CA ASP A 27 -8.25 2.50 -12.83
C ASP A 27 -7.02 1.59 -12.72
N ILE A 28 -5.91 2.16 -12.20
CA ILE A 28 -4.66 1.42 -12.00
C ILE A 28 -4.86 0.22 -11.05
N LEU A 29 -5.84 0.32 -10.15
CA LEU A 29 -6.26 -0.75 -9.25
C LEU A 29 -7.67 -1.23 -9.58
N PRO A 30 -7.91 -2.54 -9.53
CA PRO A 30 -6.93 -3.61 -9.29
C PRO A 30 -5.95 -3.76 -10.44
N VAL A 31 -4.67 -4.07 -10.11
CA VAL A 31 -3.61 -4.22 -11.12
C VAL A 31 -3.96 -5.33 -12.09
N ARG A 32 -4.03 -4.99 -13.37
CA ARG A 32 -4.34 -5.92 -14.47
C ARG A 32 -3.09 -6.22 -15.30
N ALA A 33 -3.16 -7.25 -16.12
CA ALA A 33 -2.09 -7.65 -17.07
C ALA A 33 -0.72 -7.85 -16.37
N LEU A 34 -0.70 -8.60 -15.26
CA LEU A 34 0.49 -8.85 -14.44
C LEU A 34 1.68 -9.35 -15.28
N ALA A 35 1.48 -10.35 -16.10
CA ALA A 35 2.54 -10.96 -16.93
C ALA A 35 3.28 -9.99 -17.88
N ARG A 36 2.78 -8.76 -18.03
CA ARG A 36 3.36 -7.74 -18.93
C ARG A 36 4.04 -6.60 -18.17
N LYS A 37 4.11 -6.65 -16.86
CA LYS A 37 4.63 -5.56 -16.02
C LYS A 37 5.73 -6.07 -15.10
N LYS A 38 6.81 -5.33 -15.02
CA LYS A 38 7.81 -5.50 -13.97
C LYS A 38 7.35 -4.70 -12.76
N ILE A 39 6.97 -5.40 -11.69
CA ILE A 39 6.43 -4.79 -10.47
C ILE A 39 7.47 -4.85 -9.36
N ALA A 40 7.63 -3.74 -8.66
CA ALA A 40 8.43 -3.66 -7.44
C ALA A 40 7.56 -3.26 -6.24
N ALA A 41 7.91 -3.77 -5.07
CA ALA A 41 7.32 -3.36 -3.79
C ALA A 41 8.40 -2.72 -2.90
N LEU A 42 8.18 -1.47 -2.52
CA LEU A 42 9.04 -0.74 -1.59
C LEU A 42 8.38 -0.65 -0.23
N ALA A 43 9.03 -1.15 0.81
CA ALA A 43 8.63 -0.93 2.20
C ALA A 43 9.43 0.23 2.82
N ILE A 44 8.75 1.25 3.32
CA ILE A 44 9.36 2.37 4.06
C ILE A 44 9.05 2.20 5.54
N GLY A 45 10.09 1.91 6.33
CA GLY A 45 10.01 1.74 7.78
C GLY A 45 9.59 0.36 8.26
N GLU A 46 9.61 -0.64 7.38
CA GLU A 46 9.40 -2.04 7.69
C GLU A 46 10.45 -2.89 6.97
N SER A 47 10.67 -4.13 7.44
CA SER A 47 11.62 -5.05 6.84
C SER A 47 11.12 -5.58 5.49
N GLU A 48 12.06 -5.99 4.66
CA GLU A 48 11.75 -6.76 3.45
C GLU A 48 11.14 -8.11 3.82
N GLY A 49 10.20 -8.59 3.02
CA GLY A 49 9.47 -9.83 3.29
C GLY A 49 8.35 -9.67 4.34
N ASN A 50 7.93 -8.44 4.63
CA ASN A 50 6.76 -8.17 5.48
C ASN A 50 5.46 -8.77 4.90
N PRO A 51 4.37 -8.85 5.68
CA PRO A 51 3.11 -9.47 5.23
C PRO A 51 2.55 -8.86 3.93
N PHE A 52 2.71 -7.55 3.72
CA PHE A 52 2.28 -6.89 2.48
C PHE A 52 3.05 -7.43 1.27
N GLN A 53 4.39 -7.43 1.31
CA GLN A 53 5.23 -7.92 0.22
C GLN A 53 5.06 -9.44 0.01
N THR A 54 4.92 -10.19 1.08
CA THR A 54 4.68 -11.64 1.03
C THR A 54 3.36 -11.95 0.31
N MET A 55 2.29 -11.21 0.63
CA MET A 55 0.99 -11.41 -0.02
C MET A 55 1.01 -10.94 -1.48
N LEU A 56 1.68 -9.84 -1.82
CA LEU A 56 1.86 -9.43 -3.23
C LEU A 56 2.52 -10.54 -4.05
N ASN A 57 3.52 -11.21 -3.50
CA ASN A 57 4.24 -12.31 -4.14
C ASN A 57 3.41 -13.60 -4.30
N ARG A 58 2.24 -13.70 -3.67
CA ARG A 58 1.29 -14.79 -3.96
C ARG A 58 0.53 -14.59 -5.26
N TYR A 59 0.43 -13.35 -5.73
CA TYR A 59 -0.29 -13.01 -6.96
C TYR A 59 0.62 -12.91 -8.18
N ASP A 60 1.85 -12.40 -8.00
CA ASP A 60 2.81 -12.22 -9.08
C ASP A 60 4.24 -12.16 -8.53
N SER A 61 5.23 -12.30 -9.39
CA SER A 61 6.64 -12.11 -9.03
C SER A 61 6.94 -10.62 -8.85
N VAL A 62 7.01 -10.17 -7.59
CA VAL A 62 7.24 -8.78 -7.21
C VAL A 62 8.62 -8.65 -6.55
N ALA A 63 9.47 -7.79 -7.12
CA ALA A 63 10.78 -7.51 -6.51
C ALA A 63 10.62 -6.65 -5.26
N CYS A 64 11.16 -7.10 -4.14
CA CYS A 64 11.02 -6.44 -2.85
C CYS A 64 12.22 -5.55 -2.54
N PHE A 65 11.94 -4.39 -1.94
CA PHE A 65 12.92 -3.40 -1.49
C PHE A 65 12.48 -2.84 -0.15
N GLN A 66 13.44 -2.34 0.63
CA GLN A 66 13.15 -1.66 1.89
C GLN A 66 13.99 -0.38 2.04
N ILE A 67 13.43 0.57 2.78
CA ILE A 67 14.15 1.73 3.33
C ILE A 67 13.82 1.79 4.81
N SER A 68 14.84 1.72 5.65
CA SER A 68 14.73 1.81 7.10
C SER A 68 15.25 3.14 7.62
N ARG A 69 15.08 3.40 8.91
CA ARG A 69 15.65 4.58 9.58
C ARG A 69 17.16 4.57 9.63
N THR A 70 17.77 3.40 9.50
CA THR A 70 19.23 3.20 9.51
C THR A 70 19.82 3.14 8.11
N SER A 71 18.99 3.19 7.06
CA SER A 71 19.47 3.21 5.69
C SER A 71 20.27 4.46 5.41
N SER A 72 21.49 4.28 4.90
CA SER A 72 22.35 5.38 4.51
C SER A 72 21.82 6.10 3.26
N PRO A 73 22.19 7.38 3.04
CA PRO A 73 21.80 8.09 1.80
C PRO A 73 22.21 7.35 0.53
N ALA A 74 23.35 6.65 0.52
CA ALA A 74 23.82 5.88 -0.62
C ALA A 74 22.95 4.65 -0.89
N GLU A 75 22.51 3.95 0.16
CA GLU A 75 21.57 2.83 0.04
C GLU A 75 20.21 3.30 -0.49
N ILE A 76 19.67 4.39 0.05
CA ILE A 76 18.42 4.99 -0.41
C ILE A 76 18.52 5.37 -1.89
N ALA A 77 19.60 6.04 -2.30
CA ALA A 77 19.81 6.41 -3.69
C ALA A 77 19.90 5.19 -4.62
N ARG A 78 20.56 4.11 -4.17
CA ARG A 78 20.64 2.85 -4.90
C ARG A 78 19.27 2.20 -5.08
N VAL A 79 18.45 2.15 -4.02
CA VAL A 79 17.09 1.61 -4.07
C VAL A 79 16.26 2.40 -5.10
N TYR A 80 16.25 3.73 -5.04
CA TYR A 80 15.48 4.54 -6.00
C TYR A 80 15.98 4.38 -7.44
N LYS A 81 17.28 4.25 -7.64
CA LYS A 81 17.84 3.96 -8.98
C LYS A 81 17.35 2.63 -9.52
N GLN A 82 17.31 1.58 -8.68
CA GLN A 82 16.78 0.27 -9.07
C GLN A 82 15.28 0.35 -9.37
N LEU A 83 14.48 1.03 -8.54
CA LEU A 83 13.04 1.18 -8.73
C LEU A 83 12.68 1.86 -10.06
N ASN A 84 13.52 2.73 -10.60
CA ASN A 84 13.30 3.35 -11.90
C ASN A 84 13.26 2.35 -13.08
N THR A 85 13.72 1.13 -12.90
CA THR A 85 13.70 0.08 -13.93
C THR A 85 12.38 -0.71 -13.98
N TYR A 86 11.45 -0.46 -13.05
CA TYR A 86 10.16 -1.13 -12.96
C TYR A 86 9.04 -0.32 -13.60
N ASP A 87 7.99 -1.02 -14.03
CA ASP A 87 6.83 -0.41 -14.69
C ASP A 87 5.78 0.10 -13.70
N LEU A 88 5.73 -0.54 -12.52
CA LEU A 88 4.84 -0.18 -11.43
C LEU A 88 5.56 -0.38 -10.09
N ILE A 89 5.39 0.60 -9.20
CA ILE A 89 5.95 0.56 -7.85
C ILE A 89 4.80 0.57 -6.85
N LEU A 90 4.74 -0.45 -6.00
CA LEU A 90 3.81 -0.58 -4.89
C LEU A 90 4.54 -0.19 -3.62
N CYS A 91 4.35 1.03 -3.15
CA CYS A 91 5.06 1.56 -1.99
C CYS A 91 4.17 1.49 -0.75
N SER A 92 4.66 0.84 0.31
CA SER A 92 4.02 0.80 1.62
C SER A 92 4.79 1.65 2.63
N VAL A 93 4.07 2.50 3.35
CA VAL A 93 4.60 3.40 4.39
C VAL A 93 4.12 2.92 5.75
N HIS A 94 5.05 2.45 6.58
CA HIS A 94 4.78 1.83 7.88
C HIS A 94 5.16 2.72 9.06
N THR A 95 5.79 3.86 8.80
CA THR A 95 6.20 4.80 9.85
C THR A 95 6.15 6.24 9.37
N VAL A 96 5.86 7.13 10.29
CA VAL A 96 5.91 8.59 10.08
C VAL A 96 7.31 9.18 10.32
N ARG A 97 8.24 8.35 10.77
CA ARG A 97 9.61 8.79 11.14
C ARG A 97 10.58 8.83 9.97
N ILE A 98 10.14 8.44 8.79
CA ILE A 98 10.88 8.54 7.53
C ILE A 98 10.03 9.41 6.61
N PRO A 99 10.27 10.72 6.54
CA PRO A 99 9.49 11.62 5.66
C PRO A 99 9.85 11.39 4.20
N GLU A 100 8.98 11.85 3.31
CA GLU A 100 9.33 11.89 1.88
C GLU A 100 10.54 12.82 1.64
N ASN A 101 11.34 12.47 0.66
CA ASN A 101 12.47 13.28 0.23
C ASN A 101 12.36 13.62 -1.26
N ASP A 102 13.24 14.51 -1.75
CA ASP A 102 13.24 14.97 -3.14
C ASP A 102 13.40 13.82 -4.14
N ALA A 103 14.20 12.81 -3.81
CA ALA A 103 14.42 11.68 -4.69
C ALA A 103 13.14 10.81 -4.80
N PHE A 104 12.40 10.64 -3.71
CA PHE A 104 11.13 9.94 -3.71
C PHE A 104 10.05 10.73 -4.49
N ARG A 105 9.98 12.05 -4.29
CA ARG A 105 9.08 12.92 -5.07
C ARG A 105 9.36 12.84 -6.57
N LYS A 106 10.63 12.83 -6.97
CA LYS A 106 11.02 12.64 -8.38
C LYS A 106 10.63 11.27 -8.90
N LEU A 107 10.80 10.21 -8.10
CA LEU A 107 10.39 8.85 -8.47
C LEU A 107 8.87 8.78 -8.70
N THR A 108 8.06 9.32 -7.80
CA THR A 108 6.59 9.32 -7.92
C THR A 108 6.07 10.17 -9.09
N ALA A 109 6.82 11.20 -9.48
CA ALA A 109 6.50 12.00 -10.66
C ALA A 109 6.86 11.28 -11.98
N ALA A 110 7.93 10.47 -11.98
CA ALA A 110 8.45 9.82 -13.17
C ALA A 110 7.84 8.45 -13.44
N LYS A 111 7.34 7.76 -12.41
CA LYS A 111 6.87 6.37 -12.46
C LYS A 111 5.44 6.23 -11.93
N PRO A 112 4.66 5.25 -12.45
CA PRO A 112 3.42 4.85 -11.80
C PRO A 112 3.71 4.28 -10.41
N VAL A 113 3.24 4.96 -9.38
CA VAL A 113 3.38 4.56 -7.98
C VAL A 113 2.01 4.44 -7.34
N VAL A 114 1.79 3.38 -6.58
CA VAL A 114 0.67 3.22 -5.66
C VAL A 114 1.20 3.33 -4.24
N LEU A 115 0.67 4.27 -3.47
CA LEU A 115 1.03 4.48 -2.07
C LEU A 115 0.03 3.79 -1.16
N THR A 116 0.51 3.01 -0.21
CA THR A 116 -0.31 2.37 0.83
C THR A 116 0.21 2.79 2.19
N PHE A 117 -0.64 3.40 3.01
CA PHE A 117 -0.27 3.90 4.33
C PHE A 117 -0.81 2.99 5.43
N PHE A 118 0.10 2.36 6.17
CA PHE A 118 -0.20 1.61 7.40
C PHE A 118 0.05 2.48 8.64
N THR A 119 -0.45 3.69 8.58
CA THR A 119 -0.35 4.71 9.63
C THR A 119 -1.69 5.43 9.79
N LEU A 120 -1.85 6.20 10.86
CA LEU A 120 -3.03 7.04 11.01
C LEU A 120 -3.14 8.01 9.82
N PRO A 121 -4.36 8.25 9.30
CA PRO A 121 -4.58 9.05 8.08
C PRO A 121 -3.97 10.46 8.12
N TYR A 122 -3.93 11.09 9.29
CA TYR A 122 -3.35 12.42 9.46
C TYR A 122 -1.89 12.54 9.03
N TYR A 123 -1.14 11.45 9.11
CA TYR A 123 0.27 11.42 8.73
C TYR A 123 0.50 11.31 7.22
N CYS A 124 -0.53 11.02 6.44
CA CYS A 124 -0.41 11.00 4.99
C CYS A 124 0.03 12.36 4.42
N LYS A 125 -0.28 13.47 5.12
CA LYS A 125 0.15 14.81 4.73
C LYS A 125 1.67 14.97 4.60
N GLU A 126 2.46 14.19 5.34
CA GLU A 126 3.92 14.20 5.24
C GLU A 126 4.44 13.68 3.90
N TYR A 127 3.54 13.10 3.08
CA TYR A 127 3.78 12.61 1.74
C TYR A 127 2.94 13.33 0.69
N ALA A 128 2.45 14.54 0.98
CA ALA A 128 1.48 15.25 0.13
C ALA A 128 1.96 15.42 -1.32
N ALA A 129 3.23 15.78 -1.53
CA ALA A 129 3.76 15.96 -2.87
C ALA A 129 3.82 14.63 -3.64
N SER A 130 4.24 13.55 -2.98
CA SER A 130 4.24 12.21 -3.58
C SER A 130 2.82 11.68 -3.83
N ILE A 131 1.85 11.96 -2.95
CA ILE A 131 0.44 11.61 -3.14
C ILE A 131 -0.13 12.30 -4.38
N ASN A 132 0.18 13.57 -4.60
CA ASN A 132 -0.28 14.30 -5.78
C ASN A 132 0.21 13.65 -7.08
N ASN A 133 1.42 13.13 -7.10
CA ASN A 133 2.01 12.46 -8.26
C ASN A 133 1.56 11.00 -8.41
N ALA A 134 1.34 10.30 -7.31
CA ALA A 134 1.00 8.88 -7.30
C ALA A 134 -0.28 8.58 -8.10
N LYS A 135 -0.36 7.38 -8.67
CA LYS A 135 -1.51 6.91 -9.45
C LYS A 135 -2.57 6.22 -8.60
N GLY A 136 -2.20 5.75 -7.42
CA GLY A 136 -3.11 5.15 -6.45
C GLY A 136 -2.71 5.49 -5.03
N MET A 137 -3.70 5.54 -4.13
CA MET A 137 -3.49 5.75 -2.71
C MET A 137 -4.48 4.94 -1.89
N LEU A 138 -3.95 4.12 -0.98
CA LEU A 138 -4.71 3.36 0.01
C LEU A 138 -4.33 3.79 1.42
N VAL A 139 -5.30 3.69 2.33
CA VAL A 139 -5.08 3.83 3.77
C VAL A 139 -5.52 2.56 4.46
N GLY A 140 -4.60 1.91 5.17
CA GLY A 140 -4.81 0.70 5.97
C GLY A 140 -4.97 1.00 7.47
N TYR A 141 -4.79 2.25 7.89
CA TYR A 141 -4.92 2.79 9.26
C TYR A 141 -3.94 2.21 10.27
N GLU A 142 -3.68 0.92 10.27
CA GLU A 142 -2.86 0.23 11.25
C GLU A 142 -1.76 -0.60 10.58
N ASN A 143 -0.62 -0.72 11.26
CA ASN A 143 0.47 -1.58 10.82
C ASN A 143 0.35 -2.97 11.41
N THR A 144 -0.72 -3.70 11.04
CA THR A 144 -0.97 -5.09 11.43
C THR A 144 -0.78 -6.03 10.24
N ASP A 145 -0.46 -7.29 10.52
CA ASP A 145 -0.32 -8.31 9.48
C ASP A 145 -1.59 -8.44 8.63
N ALA A 146 -2.76 -8.37 9.27
CA ALA A 146 -4.05 -8.41 8.59
C ALA A 146 -4.24 -7.21 7.65
N ALA A 147 -4.01 -5.97 8.12
CA ALA A 147 -4.13 -4.78 7.29
C ALA A 147 -3.19 -4.84 6.07
N GLN A 148 -1.95 -5.27 6.28
CA GLN A 148 -0.95 -5.44 5.23
C GLN A 148 -1.37 -6.49 4.21
N THR A 149 -1.81 -7.65 4.67
CA THR A 149 -2.26 -8.78 3.83
C THR A 149 -3.48 -8.40 2.99
N TYR A 150 -4.49 -7.77 3.58
CA TYR A 150 -5.70 -7.38 2.85
C TYR A 150 -5.46 -6.20 1.90
N ALA A 151 -4.57 -5.26 2.23
CA ALA A 151 -4.19 -4.19 1.30
C ALA A 151 -3.53 -4.75 0.03
N ALA A 152 -2.65 -5.73 0.16
CA ALA A 152 -2.04 -6.41 -0.98
C ALA A 152 -3.10 -7.14 -1.84
N GLN A 153 -4.07 -7.80 -1.20
CA GLN A 153 -5.18 -8.45 -1.91
C GLN A 153 -6.06 -7.44 -2.65
N LEU A 154 -6.36 -6.28 -2.06
CA LEU A 154 -7.12 -5.22 -2.72
C LEU A 154 -6.37 -4.72 -3.97
N ILE A 155 -5.06 -4.48 -3.86
CA ILE A 155 -4.23 -4.02 -4.98
C ILE A 155 -4.29 -4.97 -6.16
N PHE A 156 -4.25 -6.27 -5.91
CA PHE A 156 -4.34 -7.28 -6.97
C PHE A 156 -5.77 -7.78 -7.25
N GLY A 157 -6.78 -7.21 -6.57
CA GLY A 157 -8.18 -7.53 -6.82
C GLY A 157 -8.62 -8.89 -6.30
N GLY A 158 -8.00 -9.38 -5.22
CA GLY A 158 -8.47 -10.54 -4.49
C GLY A 158 -9.66 -10.22 -3.58
N ILE A 159 -9.81 -8.96 -3.18
CA ILE A 159 -10.96 -8.45 -2.43
C ILE A 159 -11.47 -7.14 -3.03
N ALA A 160 -12.73 -6.80 -2.76
CA ALA A 160 -13.32 -5.51 -3.11
C ALA A 160 -12.82 -4.39 -2.20
N GLY A 161 -12.60 -3.20 -2.75
CA GLY A 161 -12.39 -1.98 -1.98
C GLY A 161 -13.74 -1.26 -1.79
N LYS A 162 -14.17 -1.04 -0.55
CA LYS A 162 -15.45 -0.39 -0.21
C LYS A 162 -15.31 0.65 0.89
N GLY A 163 -14.17 0.71 1.56
CA GLY A 163 -13.92 1.57 2.71
C GLY A 163 -14.11 3.05 2.39
N LYS A 164 -14.51 3.78 3.42
CA LYS A 164 -14.65 5.24 3.40
C LYS A 164 -13.78 5.84 4.49
N LEU A 165 -13.12 6.95 4.15
CA LEU A 165 -12.25 7.65 5.09
C LEU A 165 -13.06 8.12 6.30
N SER A 166 -12.63 7.70 7.48
CA SER A 166 -13.34 8.01 8.74
C SER A 166 -13.08 9.42 9.25
N VAL A 167 -12.01 10.06 8.79
CA VAL A 167 -11.55 11.39 9.22
C VAL A 167 -11.13 12.22 8.02
N THR A 168 -11.13 13.55 8.15
CA THR A 168 -10.59 14.44 7.13
C THR A 168 -9.06 14.48 7.24
N ILE A 169 -8.37 14.32 6.11
CA ILE A 169 -6.93 14.60 5.97
C ILE A 169 -6.84 16.03 5.43
N PRO A 170 -6.41 17.02 6.23
CA PRO A 170 -6.37 18.42 5.79
C PRO A 170 -5.63 18.56 4.45
N ASP A 171 -6.18 19.40 3.56
CA ASP A 171 -5.64 19.74 2.25
C ASP A 171 -5.57 18.58 1.23
N LEU A 172 -5.99 17.34 1.62
CA LEU A 172 -5.94 16.17 0.74
C LEU A 172 -7.33 15.55 0.51
N TYR A 173 -7.98 15.05 1.56
CA TYR A 173 -9.24 14.30 1.43
C TYR A 173 -10.19 14.56 2.59
N PHE A 174 -11.47 14.70 2.30
CA PHE A 174 -12.53 14.83 3.31
C PHE A 174 -12.97 13.46 3.85
N ALA A 175 -13.46 13.45 5.09
CA ALA A 175 -14.15 12.29 5.65
C ALA A 175 -15.28 11.83 4.69
N GLY A 176 -15.49 10.53 4.58
CA GLY A 176 -16.43 9.93 3.62
C GLY A 176 -15.84 9.70 2.22
N SER A 177 -14.65 10.25 1.91
CA SER A 177 -13.96 9.95 0.65
C SER A 177 -13.61 8.47 0.56
N GLY A 178 -13.67 7.92 -0.65
CA GLY A 178 -13.28 6.54 -0.95
C GLY A 178 -13.84 6.10 -2.28
N ARG A 179 -13.04 5.35 -3.01
CA ARG A 179 -13.38 4.74 -4.31
C ARG A 179 -13.65 3.26 -4.12
N ALA A 180 -14.65 2.73 -4.82
CA ALA A 180 -14.91 1.31 -4.83
C ALA A 180 -14.13 0.60 -5.93
N THR A 181 -13.76 -0.66 -5.67
CA THR A 181 -13.24 -1.58 -6.68
C THR A 181 -13.90 -2.93 -6.53
N GLU A 182 -14.04 -3.65 -7.65
CA GLU A 182 -14.56 -5.00 -7.65
C GLU A 182 -13.41 -6.02 -7.70
N PRO A 183 -13.59 -7.20 -7.09
CA PRO A 183 -12.59 -8.25 -7.17
C PRO A 183 -12.50 -8.79 -8.59
N VAL A 184 -11.27 -9.07 -9.03
CA VAL A 184 -10.99 -9.64 -10.36
C VAL A 184 -10.21 -10.95 -10.28
N ARG A 185 -9.85 -11.38 -9.06
CA ARG A 185 -9.13 -12.60 -8.73
C ARG A 185 -9.68 -13.23 -7.47
N LEU A 186 -9.27 -14.45 -7.18
CA LEU A 186 -9.55 -15.08 -5.90
C LEU A 186 -8.76 -14.41 -4.78
N GLY A 187 -9.44 -14.17 -3.66
CA GLY A 187 -8.82 -13.74 -2.42
C GLY A 187 -8.19 -14.91 -1.67
N TYR A 188 -7.19 -14.63 -0.87
CA TYR A 188 -6.62 -15.58 0.07
C TYR A 188 -7.29 -15.40 1.43
N GLN A 189 -7.75 -16.50 2.01
CA GLN A 189 -8.24 -16.56 3.39
C GLN A 189 -7.24 -17.37 4.21
N GLU A 190 -7.03 -16.97 5.46
CA GLU A 190 -6.33 -17.84 6.39
C GLU A 190 -7.22 -19.05 6.68
N PRO A 191 -6.64 -20.26 6.75
CA PRO A 191 -7.40 -21.44 7.15
C PRO A 191 -7.95 -21.24 8.56
N GLU A 192 -9.19 -21.70 8.78
CA GLU A 192 -9.87 -21.69 10.08
C GLU A 192 -9.15 -22.55 11.14
#